data_4bb4cda5fbb649abf60715f039a96bd1
#
_entry.id   4bb4cda5fbb649abf60715f039a96bd1
#
_cell.length_a   1.000
_cell.length_b   1.000
_cell.length_c   1.000
_cell.angle_alpha   90.00
_cell.angle_beta   90.00
_cell.angle_gamma   90.00
#
_symmetry.space_group_name_H-M   'P 1'
#
loop_
_entity.id
_entity.type
_entity.pdbx_description
1 polymer ?
#
loop_
_entity_poly.entity_id
_entity_poly.type
_entity_poly.pdbx_seq_one_letter_code
_entity_poly.pdbx_strand_id
1 'polypeptide(L)'
;EGGLYLFQSPDGVRWSLARNKPVITNGYFDSQNIAFWDPTIRKYRAYWRFFTPAETRAIRTAVSDDLLTWSDERDLTYADSPEQHMYTNNIIPYFRAPHILLGFPMRYTERGWNPSMRALPDLENRRKRIAAHPRYGQALTETQIMSSRDGTRFALWNDAFLPPGIQRPDSWYYAHNSVAWNIVTTKSSLPGAPDELSFYAGGGQWHGPGSTLTRHTLRQDGFVSVRSPSRGGELVTRPITFQGRRLTVNFATSAAGTMKVELQSATGEPVSGFSLSDADETFGNELDRTVSWGGSTDVSRLANRPIRIRVTLRDADLYAIKFS
;
A
#
# COMPACT_ATOMS: atom_id res chain seq x y z
N GLU A 1 -18.85 23.22 -17.35
CA GLU A 1 -17.66 23.52 -16.54
C GLU A 1 -16.95 22.21 -16.21
N GLY A 2 -15.63 22.13 -16.41
CA GLY A 2 -14.85 20.90 -16.12
C GLY A 2 -14.66 20.70 -14.63
N GLY A 3 -14.66 19.44 -14.15
CA GLY A 3 -14.45 19.14 -12.75
C GLY A 3 -15.09 17.82 -12.30
N LEU A 4 -15.00 17.54 -11.00
CA LEU A 4 -15.68 16.42 -10.36
C LEU A 4 -17.04 16.87 -9.84
N TYR A 5 -18.07 16.09 -10.15
CA TYR A 5 -19.44 16.33 -9.70
C TYR A 5 -19.84 15.29 -8.66
N LEU A 6 -20.58 15.72 -7.65
CA LEU A 6 -21.13 14.84 -6.64
C LEU A 6 -22.51 14.34 -7.04
N PHE A 7 -22.65 13.04 -7.11
CA PHE A 7 -23.95 12.36 -7.25
C PHE A 7 -24.30 11.66 -5.93
N GLN A 8 -25.57 11.56 -5.65
CA GLN A 8 -26.11 10.86 -4.48
C GLN A 8 -27.22 9.90 -4.88
N SER A 9 -27.33 8.82 -4.13
CA SER A 9 -28.36 7.80 -4.33
C SER A 9 -28.86 7.28 -2.99
N PRO A 10 -30.18 7.13 -2.78
CA PRO A 10 -30.73 6.48 -1.59
C PRO A 10 -30.67 4.95 -1.64
N ASP A 11 -30.50 4.35 -2.83
CA ASP A 11 -30.63 2.91 -3.05
C ASP A 11 -29.44 2.30 -3.83
N GLY A 12 -28.45 3.12 -4.21
CA GLY A 12 -27.29 2.68 -5.01
C GLY A 12 -27.59 2.43 -6.50
N VAL A 13 -28.84 2.61 -6.93
CA VAL A 13 -29.30 2.34 -8.30
C VAL A 13 -29.72 3.64 -9.00
N ARG A 14 -30.48 4.48 -8.32
CA ARG A 14 -30.97 5.75 -8.86
C ARG A 14 -30.12 6.89 -8.32
N TRP A 15 -29.40 7.54 -9.22
CA TRP A 15 -28.46 8.60 -8.89
C TRP A 15 -28.98 9.96 -9.32
N SER A 16 -28.83 10.95 -8.48
CA SER A 16 -29.16 12.35 -8.77
C SER A 16 -27.95 13.23 -8.46
N LEU A 17 -27.83 14.32 -9.20
CA LEU A 17 -26.79 15.31 -8.99
C LEU A 17 -27.06 16.06 -7.69
N ALA A 18 -26.10 16.07 -6.76
CA ALA A 18 -26.25 16.75 -5.47
C ALA A 18 -26.29 18.29 -5.61
N ARG A 19 -25.54 18.84 -6.58
CA ARG A 19 -25.62 20.24 -6.99
C ARG A 19 -25.16 20.41 -8.44
N ASN A 20 -25.72 21.42 -9.13
CA ASN A 20 -25.42 21.68 -10.55
C ASN A 20 -24.10 22.46 -10.76
N LYS A 21 -23.06 22.15 -9.97
CA LYS A 21 -21.72 22.69 -10.14
C LYS A 21 -20.70 21.65 -9.68
N PRO A 22 -19.49 21.63 -10.28
CA PRO A 22 -18.45 20.73 -9.80
C PRO A 22 -18.06 21.07 -8.36
N VAL A 23 -17.63 20.05 -7.62
CA VAL A 23 -17.16 20.17 -6.23
C VAL A 23 -15.65 20.32 -6.14
N ILE A 24 -14.91 19.83 -7.16
CA ILE A 24 -13.47 20.02 -7.32
C ILE A 24 -13.20 20.38 -8.79
N THR A 25 -12.43 21.45 -9.03
CA THR A 25 -12.15 21.97 -10.39
C THR A 25 -10.66 22.06 -10.71
N ASN A 26 -9.78 21.97 -9.70
CA ASN A 26 -8.35 22.15 -9.86
C ASN A 26 -7.63 20.80 -10.06
N GLY A 27 -7.68 20.24 -11.27
CA GLY A 27 -7.05 18.96 -11.56
C GLY A 27 -7.30 18.45 -12.98
N TYR A 28 -6.81 17.24 -13.26
CA TYR A 28 -6.97 16.50 -14.50
C TYR A 28 -7.70 15.19 -14.20
N PHE A 29 -8.99 15.19 -14.42
CA PHE A 29 -9.96 14.21 -13.91
C PHE A 29 -10.22 13.02 -14.83
N ASP A 30 -9.51 12.91 -15.96
CA ASP A 30 -9.57 11.79 -16.91
C ASP A 30 -8.79 10.55 -16.43
N SER A 31 -8.43 10.52 -15.16
CA SER A 31 -7.76 9.42 -14.49
C SER A 31 -8.56 9.02 -13.25
N GLN A 32 -7.95 8.26 -12.35
CA GLN A 32 -8.58 7.82 -11.12
C GLN A 32 -8.75 8.98 -10.13
N ASN A 33 -10.00 9.20 -9.72
CA ASN A 33 -10.39 10.14 -8.68
C ASN A 33 -11.06 9.33 -7.57
N ILE A 34 -10.63 9.54 -6.33
CA ILE A 34 -11.09 8.77 -5.16
C ILE A 34 -11.53 9.75 -4.08
N ALA A 35 -12.63 9.42 -3.41
CA ALA A 35 -13.04 10.09 -2.18
C ALA A 35 -13.57 9.03 -1.20
N PHE A 36 -13.22 9.18 0.09
CA PHE A 36 -13.65 8.28 1.16
C PHE A 36 -13.72 9.01 2.49
N TRP A 37 -14.38 8.39 3.46
CA TRP A 37 -14.37 8.84 4.85
C TRP A 37 -13.05 8.40 5.52
N ASP A 38 -12.27 9.35 6.01
CA ASP A 38 -11.06 9.10 6.79
C ASP A 38 -11.42 9.14 8.30
N PRO A 39 -11.50 7.99 8.96
CA PRO A 39 -11.93 7.92 10.36
C PRO A 39 -10.92 8.54 11.34
N THR A 40 -9.67 8.69 10.93
CA THR A 40 -8.60 9.25 11.77
C THR A 40 -8.79 10.75 11.98
N ILE A 41 -9.16 11.45 10.92
CA ILE A 41 -9.40 12.91 10.97
C ILE A 41 -10.90 13.26 11.03
N ARG A 42 -11.77 12.24 10.90
CA ARG A 42 -13.24 12.39 10.89
C ARG A 42 -13.74 13.39 9.84
N LYS A 43 -13.18 13.27 8.63
CA LYS A 43 -13.54 14.05 7.45
C LYS A 43 -13.53 13.18 6.20
N TYR A 44 -14.20 13.60 5.17
CA TYR A 44 -13.97 13.06 3.84
C TYR A 44 -12.61 13.53 3.32
N ARG A 45 -11.91 12.66 2.63
CA ARG A 45 -10.64 12.95 1.97
C ARG A 45 -10.74 12.53 0.51
N ALA A 46 -10.27 13.38 -0.40
CA ALA A 46 -10.21 13.08 -1.82
C ALA A 46 -8.77 13.07 -2.34
N TYR A 47 -8.53 12.26 -3.38
CA TYR A 47 -7.28 12.22 -4.12
C TYR A 47 -7.57 12.20 -5.62
N TRP A 48 -6.84 13.05 -6.36
CA TRP A 48 -6.96 13.16 -7.81
C TRP A 48 -5.63 13.55 -8.44
N ARG A 49 -5.56 13.44 -9.78
CA ARG A 49 -4.37 13.78 -10.53
C ARG A 49 -4.30 15.26 -10.85
N PHE A 50 -3.10 15.81 -10.82
CA PHE A 50 -2.72 17.07 -11.46
C PHE A 50 -1.38 16.91 -12.18
N PHE A 51 -0.94 17.93 -12.90
CA PHE A 51 0.40 17.99 -13.49
C PHE A 51 1.22 19.06 -12.77
N THR A 52 2.46 18.71 -12.43
CA THR A 52 3.44 19.68 -11.92
C THR A 52 3.84 20.66 -13.03
N PRO A 53 4.52 21.78 -12.71
CA PRO A 53 5.08 22.66 -13.73
C PRO A 53 6.05 21.98 -14.71
N ALA A 54 6.67 20.86 -14.32
CA ALA A 54 7.51 20.00 -15.18
C ALA A 54 6.70 18.97 -15.98
N GLU A 55 5.37 19.11 -16.04
CA GLU A 55 4.45 18.19 -16.72
C GLU A 55 4.46 16.75 -16.17
N THR A 56 4.96 16.56 -14.94
CA THR A 56 4.91 15.26 -14.25
C THR A 56 3.52 15.03 -13.69
N ARG A 57 2.96 13.83 -13.92
CA ARG A 57 1.71 13.39 -13.31
C ARG A 57 1.92 13.21 -11.81
N ALA A 58 1.17 13.95 -11.02
CA ALA A 58 1.26 13.93 -9.56
C ALA A 58 -0.13 13.82 -8.93
N ILE A 59 -0.18 13.61 -7.63
CA ILE A 59 -1.41 13.38 -6.87
C ILE A 59 -1.62 14.54 -5.91
N ARG A 60 -2.85 15.01 -5.85
CA ARG A 60 -3.33 16.09 -4.97
C ARG A 60 -4.41 15.56 -4.06
N THR A 61 -4.53 16.14 -2.88
CA THR A 61 -5.55 15.79 -1.88
C THR A 61 -6.24 17.04 -1.35
N ALA A 62 -7.46 16.86 -0.88
CA ALA A 62 -8.19 17.85 -0.06
C ALA A 62 -9.10 17.12 0.92
N VAL A 63 -9.63 17.86 1.91
CA VAL A 63 -10.57 17.34 2.90
C VAL A 63 -11.89 18.11 2.86
N SER A 64 -12.96 17.44 3.31
CA SER A 64 -14.31 18.01 3.34
C SER A 64 -15.10 17.47 4.53
N ASP A 65 -15.98 18.29 5.06
CA ASP A 65 -16.96 17.86 6.07
C ASP A 65 -18.28 17.35 5.45
N ASP A 66 -18.58 17.72 4.20
CA ASP A 66 -19.89 17.54 3.57
C ASP A 66 -19.85 16.99 2.13
N LEU A 67 -18.66 16.70 1.57
CA LEU A 67 -18.41 16.33 0.17
C LEU A 67 -18.73 17.44 -0.86
N LEU A 68 -19.27 18.57 -0.44
CA LEU A 68 -19.65 19.69 -1.30
C LEU A 68 -18.61 20.80 -1.32
N THR A 69 -17.97 21.02 -0.16
CA THR A 69 -16.94 22.05 0.04
C THR A 69 -15.63 21.40 0.43
N TRP A 70 -14.63 21.58 -0.41
CA TRP A 70 -13.28 21.00 -0.20
C TRP A 70 -12.31 22.09 0.22
N SER A 71 -11.44 21.77 1.17
CA SER A 71 -10.45 22.67 1.78
C SER A 71 -9.12 21.96 1.99
N ASP A 72 -8.11 22.71 2.41
CA ASP A 72 -6.76 22.20 2.71
C ASP A 72 -6.16 21.41 1.52
N GLU A 73 -6.32 21.95 0.31
CA GLU A 73 -5.76 21.36 -0.90
C GLU A 73 -4.23 21.32 -0.83
N ARG A 74 -3.66 20.14 -1.01
CA ARG A 74 -2.21 19.91 -0.93
C ARG A 74 -1.75 18.89 -1.95
N ASP A 75 -0.56 19.12 -2.49
CA ASP A 75 0.15 18.14 -3.31
C ASP A 75 0.82 17.10 -2.41
N LEU A 76 0.80 15.84 -2.82
CA LEU A 76 1.48 14.79 -2.08
C LEU A 76 2.99 14.95 -2.20
N THR A 77 3.66 14.61 -1.10
CA THR A 77 5.13 14.54 -1.04
C THR A 77 5.60 13.14 -0.72
N TYR A 78 6.76 12.76 -1.25
CA TYR A 78 7.32 11.43 -1.10
C TYR A 78 8.71 11.54 -0.48
N ALA A 79 8.90 10.89 0.67
CA ALA A 79 10.21 10.86 1.31
C ALA A 79 11.15 9.96 0.50
N ASP A 80 12.37 10.46 0.26
CA ASP A 80 13.49 9.70 -0.37
C ASP A 80 13.14 9.06 -1.72
N SER A 81 12.26 9.70 -2.49
CA SER A 81 11.87 9.25 -3.83
C SER A 81 12.18 10.31 -4.88
N PRO A 82 12.73 9.92 -6.04
CA PRO A 82 12.84 10.81 -7.17
C PRO A 82 11.47 11.21 -7.71
N GLU A 83 11.40 12.34 -8.41
CA GLU A 83 10.18 12.71 -9.14
C GLU A 83 9.88 11.67 -10.22
N GLN A 84 8.65 11.20 -10.25
CA GLN A 84 8.18 10.18 -11.19
C GLN A 84 6.69 10.35 -11.47
N HIS A 85 6.23 9.89 -12.65
CA HIS A 85 4.83 9.98 -12.99
C HIS A 85 3.98 9.00 -12.19
N MET A 86 3.04 9.51 -11.38
CA MET A 86 1.98 8.76 -10.69
C MET A 86 0.69 8.83 -11.50
N TYR A 87 0.39 7.77 -12.26
CA TYR A 87 -0.77 7.78 -13.18
C TYR A 87 -2.09 7.62 -12.45
N THR A 88 -2.13 6.77 -11.42
CA THR A 88 -3.27 6.55 -10.51
C THR A 88 -2.79 6.68 -9.07
N ASN A 89 -3.69 6.59 -8.11
CA ASN A 89 -3.35 6.72 -6.69
C ASN A 89 -3.78 5.53 -5.82
N ASN A 90 -4.98 4.98 -5.99
CA ASN A 90 -5.56 3.85 -5.24
C ASN A 90 -5.39 3.95 -3.72
N ILE A 91 -5.52 5.16 -3.17
CA ILE A 91 -5.33 5.41 -1.74
C ILE A 91 -6.59 5.02 -0.97
N ILE A 92 -6.40 4.27 0.12
CA ILE A 92 -7.47 3.84 1.03
C ILE A 92 -6.96 3.82 2.48
N PRO A 93 -7.82 4.03 3.49
CA PRO A 93 -7.53 3.61 4.85
C PRO A 93 -7.42 2.08 4.89
N TYR A 94 -6.33 1.56 5.47
CA TYR A 94 -6.21 0.12 5.61
C TYR A 94 -7.18 -0.40 6.68
N PHE A 95 -8.17 -1.19 6.30
CA PHE A 95 -9.30 -1.56 7.18
C PHE A 95 -8.88 -2.28 8.47
N ARG A 96 -7.72 -2.95 8.50
CA ARG A 96 -7.18 -3.59 9.70
C ARG A 96 -6.38 -2.64 10.58
N ALA A 97 -5.93 -1.50 10.03
CA ALA A 97 -5.20 -0.44 10.73
C ALA A 97 -5.58 0.92 10.10
N PRO A 98 -6.81 1.44 10.36
CA PRO A 98 -7.35 2.61 9.64
C PRO A 98 -6.55 3.91 9.78
N HIS A 99 -5.64 3.98 10.74
CA HIS A 99 -4.69 5.08 10.92
C HIS A 99 -3.52 5.04 9.90
N ILE A 100 -3.48 4.03 9.04
CA ILE A 100 -2.54 3.90 7.93
C ILE A 100 -3.31 4.00 6.62
N LEU A 101 -2.98 4.99 5.83
CA LEU A 101 -3.41 5.07 4.44
C LEU A 101 -2.43 4.27 3.58
N LEU A 102 -2.93 3.32 2.81
CA LEU A 102 -2.17 2.60 1.80
C LEU A 102 -2.53 3.16 0.42
N GLY A 103 -1.55 3.27 -0.46
CA GLY A 103 -1.75 3.65 -1.84
C GLY A 103 -1.03 2.69 -2.79
N PHE A 104 -1.64 2.46 -3.95
CA PHE A 104 -1.09 1.62 -5.01
C PHE A 104 -1.02 2.44 -6.31
N PRO A 105 -0.14 3.46 -6.36
CA PRO A 105 -0.02 4.27 -7.55
C PRO A 105 0.53 3.45 -8.71
N MET A 106 -0.04 3.67 -9.89
CA MET A 106 0.51 3.12 -11.12
C MET A 106 1.61 4.06 -11.61
N ARG A 107 2.87 3.62 -11.53
CA ARG A 107 4.00 4.34 -12.12
C ARG A 107 3.92 4.25 -13.63
N TYR A 108 4.07 5.39 -14.29
CA TYR A 108 4.12 5.49 -15.74
C TYR A 108 5.54 5.85 -16.17
N THR A 109 6.12 5.06 -17.08
CA THR A 109 7.49 5.25 -17.56
C THR A 109 7.52 5.30 -19.08
N GLU A 110 7.99 6.41 -19.63
CA GLU A 110 8.28 6.50 -21.06
C GLU A 110 9.64 5.89 -21.37
N ARG A 111 9.63 4.83 -22.19
CA ARG A 111 10.84 4.10 -22.57
C ARG A 111 11.38 4.50 -23.94
N GLY A 112 10.56 5.14 -24.76
CA GLY A 112 10.89 5.44 -26.15
C GLY A 112 10.97 4.19 -27.03
N TRP A 113 11.18 4.41 -28.34
CA TRP A 113 11.24 3.33 -29.33
C TRP A 113 12.67 2.86 -29.56
N ASN A 114 13.23 2.13 -28.62
CA ASN A 114 14.59 1.62 -28.58
C ASN A 114 14.65 0.10 -28.88
N PRO A 115 15.84 -0.54 -28.99
CA PRO A 115 15.96 -1.96 -29.24
C PRO A 115 15.23 -2.86 -28.22
N SER A 116 15.30 -2.54 -26.94
CA SER A 116 14.61 -3.32 -25.89
C SER A 116 13.11 -3.25 -26.03
N MET A 117 12.54 -2.07 -26.36
CA MET A 117 11.12 -1.92 -26.61
C MET A 117 10.67 -2.73 -27.83
N ARG A 118 11.49 -2.79 -28.88
CA ARG A 118 11.22 -3.60 -30.08
C ARG A 118 11.37 -5.10 -29.87
N ALA A 119 12.09 -5.51 -28.82
CA ALA A 119 12.23 -6.92 -28.43
C ALA A 119 11.07 -7.44 -27.55
N LEU A 120 10.21 -6.55 -27.08
CA LEU A 120 9.01 -6.95 -26.31
C LEU A 120 8.01 -7.69 -27.21
N PRO A 121 7.16 -8.55 -26.64
CA PRO A 121 6.11 -9.26 -27.38
C PRO A 121 5.17 -8.33 -28.16
N ASP A 122 4.48 -8.88 -29.16
CA ASP A 122 3.43 -8.21 -29.93
C ASP A 122 3.87 -6.94 -30.68
N LEU A 123 5.06 -6.98 -31.29
CA LEU A 123 5.67 -5.87 -31.97
C LEU A 123 4.74 -5.17 -32.96
N GLU A 124 3.95 -5.93 -33.73
CA GLU A 124 3.00 -5.37 -34.70
C GLU A 124 1.89 -4.56 -33.99
N ASN A 125 1.35 -5.09 -32.91
CA ASN A 125 0.35 -4.36 -32.12
C ASN A 125 0.93 -3.10 -31.49
N ARG A 126 2.17 -3.14 -31.01
CA ARG A 126 2.87 -1.95 -30.50
C ARG A 126 3.02 -0.88 -31.57
N ARG A 127 3.37 -1.26 -32.81
CA ARG A 127 3.44 -0.32 -33.95
C ARG A 127 2.09 0.31 -34.25
N LYS A 128 1.01 -0.48 -34.27
CA LYS A 128 -0.36 0.03 -34.44
C LYS A 128 -0.74 1.04 -33.35
N ARG A 129 -0.38 0.74 -32.11
CA ARG A 129 -0.64 1.64 -30.97
C ARG A 129 0.18 2.93 -31.06
N ILE A 130 1.45 2.88 -31.48
CA ILE A 130 2.30 4.06 -31.72
C ILE A 130 1.70 4.96 -32.81
N ALA A 131 1.12 4.37 -33.84
CA ALA A 131 0.48 5.14 -34.92
C ALA A 131 -0.73 5.95 -34.39
N ALA A 132 -1.43 5.47 -33.38
CA ALA A 132 -2.50 6.22 -32.72
C ALA A 132 -1.95 7.33 -31.80
N HIS A 133 -0.97 7.00 -30.97
CA HIS A 133 -0.22 7.94 -30.14
C HIS A 133 1.09 7.28 -29.67
N PRO A 134 2.25 7.95 -29.72
CA PRO A 134 3.55 7.35 -29.39
C PRO A 134 3.57 6.63 -28.03
N ARG A 135 3.07 7.26 -26.97
CA ARG A 135 3.04 6.68 -25.62
C ARG A 135 2.35 5.32 -25.52
N TYR A 136 1.34 5.06 -26.34
CA TYR A 136 0.55 3.82 -26.26
C TYR A 136 1.34 2.57 -26.63
N GLY A 137 2.44 2.70 -27.37
CA GLY A 137 3.33 1.59 -27.68
C GLY A 137 4.72 1.72 -27.07
N GLN A 138 5.09 2.89 -26.54
CA GLN A 138 6.43 3.19 -26.01
C GLN A 138 6.49 3.36 -24.49
N ALA A 139 5.35 3.55 -23.82
CA ALA A 139 5.28 3.66 -22.39
C ALA A 139 4.92 2.32 -21.73
N LEU A 140 5.40 2.14 -20.52
CA LEU A 140 5.11 0.98 -19.66
C LEU A 140 4.53 1.47 -18.35
N THR A 141 3.69 0.64 -17.73
CA THR A 141 3.15 0.92 -16.41
C THR A 141 3.31 -0.28 -15.49
N GLU A 142 3.42 0.00 -14.21
CA GLU A 142 3.50 -0.98 -13.13
C GLU A 142 2.98 -0.35 -11.84
N THR A 143 2.60 -1.17 -10.87
CA THR A 143 2.12 -0.66 -9.58
C THR A 143 3.25 -0.60 -8.56
N GLN A 144 3.33 0.51 -7.83
CA GLN A 144 4.14 0.69 -6.63
C GLN A 144 3.25 0.59 -5.39
N ILE A 145 3.87 0.63 -4.20
CA ILE A 145 3.17 0.74 -2.91
C ILE A 145 3.68 1.96 -2.15
N MET A 146 2.77 2.62 -1.47
CA MET A 146 3.08 3.74 -0.58
C MET A 146 2.18 3.74 0.65
N SER A 147 2.63 4.36 1.73
CA SER A 147 1.84 4.50 2.95
C SER A 147 2.00 5.87 3.59
N SER A 148 0.96 6.30 4.30
CA SER A 148 0.95 7.57 5.03
C SER A 148 0.15 7.46 6.33
N ARG A 149 0.47 8.35 7.29
CA ARG A 149 -0.30 8.53 8.52
C ARG A 149 -1.01 9.90 8.56
N ASP A 150 -0.62 10.83 7.72
CA ASP A 150 -1.21 12.19 7.65
C ASP A 150 -2.01 12.44 6.35
N GLY A 151 -1.82 11.58 5.36
CA GLY A 151 -2.52 11.64 4.06
C GLY A 151 -1.93 12.63 3.07
N THR A 152 -0.79 13.26 3.36
CA THR A 152 -0.09 14.20 2.49
C THR A 152 1.36 13.79 2.23
N ARG A 153 2.04 13.29 3.26
CA ARG A 153 3.40 12.78 3.16
C ARG A 153 3.37 11.26 3.13
N PHE A 154 3.85 10.68 2.05
CA PHE A 154 3.89 9.24 1.85
C PHE A 154 5.32 8.71 1.89
N ALA A 155 5.52 7.58 2.56
CA ALA A 155 6.65 6.72 2.32
C ALA A 155 6.34 5.90 1.06
N LEU A 156 7.11 6.10 0.00
CA LEU A 156 6.95 5.41 -1.28
C LEU A 156 8.10 4.41 -1.45
N TRP A 157 7.75 3.15 -1.73
CA TRP A 157 8.74 2.16 -2.16
C TRP A 157 8.98 2.34 -3.66
N ASN A 158 10.23 2.65 -4.03
CA ASN A 158 10.60 2.89 -5.43
C ASN A 158 10.64 1.61 -6.27
N ASP A 159 10.77 0.46 -5.63
CA ASP A 159 10.65 -0.83 -6.31
C ASP A 159 9.20 -1.11 -6.72
N ALA A 160 9.03 -1.86 -7.80
CA ALA A 160 7.70 -2.25 -8.24
C ALA A 160 7.07 -3.24 -7.27
N PHE A 161 5.89 -2.92 -6.76
CA PHE A 161 5.07 -3.85 -5.98
C PHE A 161 4.45 -4.93 -6.87
N LEU A 162 3.96 -4.53 -8.06
CA LEU A 162 3.45 -5.43 -9.07
C LEU A 162 4.15 -5.13 -10.42
N PRO A 163 5.32 -5.75 -10.67
CA PRO A 163 6.04 -5.58 -11.92
C PRO A 163 5.31 -6.27 -13.08
N PRO A 164 5.64 -5.92 -14.35
CA PRO A 164 5.02 -6.53 -15.53
C PRO A 164 5.21 -8.05 -15.66
N GLY A 165 6.13 -8.65 -14.91
CA GLY A 165 6.40 -10.08 -14.91
C GLY A 165 7.19 -10.55 -16.13
N ILE A 166 7.17 -11.88 -16.38
CA ILE A 166 7.85 -12.48 -17.53
C ILE A 166 7.19 -12.00 -18.83
N GLN A 167 8.01 -11.75 -19.84
CA GLN A 167 7.52 -11.35 -21.17
C GLN A 167 6.68 -12.45 -21.82
N ARG A 168 5.47 -12.11 -22.20
CA ARG A 168 4.53 -12.96 -22.95
C ARG A 168 3.58 -12.07 -23.75
N PRO A 169 2.83 -12.59 -24.71
CA PRO A 169 1.73 -11.84 -25.33
C PRO A 169 0.86 -11.20 -24.25
N ASP A 170 0.35 -10.01 -24.48
CA ASP A 170 -0.45 -9.20 -23.55
C ASP A 170 0.26 -8.69 -22.30
N SER A 171 1.59 -8.71 -22.26
CA SER A 171 2.35 -8.15 -21.14
C SER A 171 3.25 -6.97 -21.57
N TRP A 172 3.70 -6.19 -20.60
CA TRP A 172 4.61 -5.07 -20.85
C TRP A 172 3.99 -3.97 -21.72
N TYR A 173 2.78 -3.55 -21.40
CA TYR A 173 2.06 -2.49 -22.10
C TYR A 173 1.76 -1.29 -21.18
N TYR A 174 1.46 -0.17 -21.82
CA TYR A 174 0.81 0.96 -21.19
C TYR A 174 -0.57 0.57 -20.64
N ALA A 175 -0.90 1.08 -19.46
CA ALA A 175 -2.13 0.84 -18.71
C ALA A 175 -2.28 -0.58 -18.11
N HIS A 176 -1.24 -1.43 -18.18
CA HIS A 176 -1.21 -2.72 -17.52
C HIS A 176 -0.77 -2.61 -16.06
N ASN A 177 -1.13 -3.61 -15.26
CA ASN A 177 -0.85 -3.72 -13.84
C ASN A 177 -1.38 -2.52 -13.02
N SER A 178 -2.54 -2.00 -13.43
CA SER A 178 -3.30 -1.05 -12.62
C SER A 178 -4.10 -1.81 -11.58
N VAL A 179 -3.76 -1.65 -10.32
CA VAL A 179 -4.52 -2.23 -9.20
C VAL A 179 -5.88 -1.54 -9.12
N ALA A 180 -6.95 -2.33 -9.02
CA ALA A 180 -8.29 -1.82 -8.75
C ALA A 180 -8.38 -1.25 -7.33
N TRP A 181 -9.27 -0.30 -7.13
CA TRP A 181 -9.43 0.31 -5.81
C TRP A 181 -10.00 -0.68 -4.81
N ASN A 182 -9.41 -0.70 -3.61
CA ASN A 182 -9.72 -1.51 -2.45
C ASN A 182 -9.08 -2.91 -2.45
N ILE A 183 -8.93 -3.44 -1.23
CA ILE A 183 -8.39 -4.76 -0.90
C ILE A 183 -9.45 -5.48 -0.09
N VAL A 184 -9.62 -6.76 -0.33
CA VAL A 184 -10.61 -7.59 0.37
C VAL A 184 -9.96 -8.80 1.03
N THR A 185 -10.54 -9.25 2.14
CA THR A 185 -10.17 -10.53 2.75
C THR A 185 -10.87 -11.67 2.01
N THR A 186 -10.12 -12.71 1.68
CA THR A 186 -10.63 -13.90 1.01
C THR A 186 -10.09 -15.17 1.66
N LYS A 187 -10.78 -16.27 1.48
CA LYS A 187 -10.27 -17.58 1.90
C LYS A 187 -9.03 -17.94 1.10
N SER A 188 -8.03 -18.50 1.77
CA SER A 188 -6.86 -19.07 1.11
C SER A 188 -7.24 -20.29 0.29
N SER A 189 -6.54 -20.52 -0.82
CA SER A 189 -6.64 -21.76 -1.59
C SER A 189 -5.94 -22.94 -0.91
N LEU A 190 -5.11 -22.68 0.11
CA LEU A 190 -4.42 -23.73 0.87
C LEU A 190 -5.33 -24.22 2.01
N PRO A 191 -5.68 -25.50 2.07
CA PRO A 191 -6.50 -26.04 3.15
C PRO A 191 -5.86 -25.83 4.53
N GLY A 192 -6.66 -25.31 5.49
CA GLY A 192 -6.19 -25.03 6.84
C GLY A 192 -5.37 -23.77 7.01
N ALA A 193 -5.03 -23.07 5.93
CA ALA A 193 -4.35 -21.77 6.02
C ALA A 193 -5.34 -20.64 6.45
N PRO A 194 -4.86 -19.59 7.12
CA PRO A 194 -5.68 -18.44 7.43
C PRO A 194 -6.12 -17.69 6.18
N ASP A 195 -7.13 -16.82 6.33
CA ASP A 195 -7.59 -15.92 5.29
C ASP A 195 -6.44 -15.03 4.79
N GLU A 196 -6.49 -14.65 3.52
CA GLU A 196 -5.50 -13.82 2.83
C GLU A 196 -6.12 -12.52 2.34
N LEU A 197 -5.30 -11.54 2.01
CA LEU A 197 -5.72 -10.34 1.30
C LEU A 197 -5.74 -10.62 -0.19
N SER A 198 -6.78 -10.17 -0.88
CA SER A 198 -6.85 -10.17 -2.34
C SER A 198 -6.96 -8.75 -2.87
N PHE A 199 -6.23 -8.49 -3.95
CA PHE A 199 -6.38 -7.32 -4.79
C PHE A 199 -6.38 -7.73 -6.25
N TYR A 200 -6.90 -6.88 -7.11
CA TYR A 200 -7.12 -7.18 -8.51
C TYR A 200 -6.38 -6.17 -9.38
N ALA A 201 -5.73 -6.64 -10.44
CA ALA A 201 -5.01 -5.77 -11.36
C ALA A 201 -5.45 -6.01 -12.79
N GLY A 202 -5.59 -4.92 -13.54
CA GLY A 202 -5.98 -4.94 -14.94
C GLY A 202 -4.82 -5.26 -15.87
N GLY A 203 -5.09 -6.03 -16.92
CA GLY A 203 -4.17 -6.33 -18.02
C GLY A 203 -4.91 -6.45 -19.34
N GLY A 204 -4.21 -6.73 -20.44
CA GLY A 204 -4.80 -6.96 -21.75
C GLY A 204 -5.57 -5.80 -22.36
N GLN A 205 -5.42 -4.58 -21.84
CA GLN A 205 -6.13 -3.41 -22.34
C GLN A 205 -5.76 -3.13 -23.79
N TRP A 206 -6.78 -3.03 -24.66
CA TRP A 206 -6.65 -2.82 -26.10
C TRP A 206 -5.90 -3.95 -26.83
N HIS A 207 -5.95 -5.15 -26.29
CA HIS A 207 -5.32 -6.32 -26.89
C HIS A 207 -6.28 -7.51 -26.93
N GLY A 208 -6.21 -8.32 -28.02
CA GLY A 208 -6.96 -9.54 -28.15
C GLY A 208 -8.45 -9.42 -27.83
N PRO A 209 -9.00 -10.31 -26.98
CA PRO A 209 -10.42 -10.31 -26.63
C PRO A 209 -10.84 -9.20 -25.65
N GLY A 210 -9.92 -8.36 -25.22
CA GLY A 210 -10.18 -7.24 -24.30
C GLY A 210 -9.41 -7.30 -22.99
N SER A 211 -9.83 -6.47 -22.04
CA SER A 211 -9.17 -6.36 -20.74
C SER A 211 -9.34 -7.62 -19.89
N THR A 212 -8.32 -7.97 -19.16
CA THR A 212 -8.32 -9.02 -18.14
C THR A 212 -8.27 -8.43 -16.74
N LEU A 213 -8.80 -9.16 -15.77
CA LEU A 213 -8.67 -8.85 -14.36
C LEU A 213 -8.01 -10.04 -13.65
N THR A 214 -6.83 -9.82 -13.12
CA THR A 214 -6.05 -10.86 -12.42
C THR A 214 -6.14 -10.64 -10.93
N ARG A 215 -6.53 -11.69 -10.19
CA ARG A 215 -6.49 -11.71 -8.73
C ARG A 215 -5.06 -11.98 -8.26
N HIS A 216 -4.57 -11.18 -7.36
CA HIS A 216 -3.33 -11.35 -6.62
C HIS A 216 -3.63 -11.54 -5.14
N THR A 217 -2.88 -12.38 -4.48
CA THR A 217 -3.05 -12.66 -3.05
C THR A 217 -1.81 -12.31 -2.25
N LEU A 218 -2.03 -11.92 -1.02
CA LEU A 218 -1.00 -11.52 -0.08
C LEU A 218 -1.41 -11.99 1.32
N ARG A 219 -0.43 -12.40 2.14
CA ARG A 219 -0.70 -12.64 3.57
C ARG A 219 -1.28 -11.38 4.21
N GLN A 220 -2.15 -11.54 5.21
CA GLN A 220 -2.70 -10.39 5.93
C GLN A 220 -1.56 -9.55 6.53
N ASP A 221 -1.67 -8.21 6.41
CA ASP A 221 -0.67 -7.22 6.88
C ASP A 221 0.74 -7.39 6.28
N GLY A 222 0.89 -8.17 5.21
CA GLY A 222 2.18 -8.60 4.66
C GLY A 222 2.69 -7.76 3.49
N PHE A 223 2.34 -6.47 3.40
CA PHE A 223 2.75 -5.58 2.30
C PHE A 223 4.26 -5.36 2.23
N VAL A 224 4.90 -5.25 3.39
CA VAL A 224 6.35 -5.08 3.57
C VAL A 224 6.79 -5.82 4.81
N SER A 225 8.08 -6.13 4.92
CA SER A 225 8.68 -6.73 6.12
C SER A 225 9.98 -6.06 6.50
N VAL A 226 10.33 -6.19 7.77
CA VAL A 226 11.73 -6.04 8.22
C VAL A 226 12.36 -7.42 8.15
N ARG A 227 13.28 -7.61 7.21
CA ARG A 227 13.94 -8.87 6.96
C ARG A 227 15.36 -8.91 7.54
N SER A 228 15.70 -10.01 8.17
CA SER A 228 17.07 -10.31 8.61
C SER A 228 17.62 -11.56 7.92
N PRO A 229 18.87 -11.54 7.43
CA PRO A 229 19.54 -12.73 6.91
C PRO A 229 19.95 -13.71 8.03
N SER A 230 20.51 -14.85 7.63
CA SER A 230 20.96 -15.91 8.56
C SER A 230 22.04 -15.45 9.57
N ARG A 231 22.84 -14.43 9.24
CA ARG A 231 23.79 -13.82 10.18
C ARG A 231 23.13 -13.05 11.32
N GLY A 232 21.81 -12.82 11.25
CA GLY A 232 21.06 -12.07 12.24
C GLY A 232 21.04 -10.56 11.98
N GLY A 233 20.12 -9.90 12.67
CA GLY A 233 19.94 -8.46 12.70
C GLY A 233 18.95 -8.06 13.78
N GLU A 234 18.77 -6.78 13.98
CA GLU A 234 17.82 -6.25 14.95
C GLU A 234 17.04 -5.04 14.44
N LEU A 235 15.87 -4.87 15.01
CA LEU A 235 15.02 -3.69 14.86
C LEU A 235 14.77 -3.10 16.24
N VAL A 236 14.90 -1.78 16.38
CA VAL A 236 14.45 -1.05 17.57
C VAL A 236 13.50 0.04 17.14
N THR A 237 12.29 0.07 17.73
CA THR A 237 11.32 1.10 17.43
C THR A 237 11.70 2.44 18.05
N ARG A 238 11.12 3.54 17.55
CA ARG A 238 11.00 4.76 18.34
C ARG A 238 10.15 4.49 19.58
N PRO A 239 10.19 5.35 20.62
CA PRO A 239 9.25 5.23 21.72
C PRO A 239 7.81 5.27 21.23
N ILE A 240 7.01 4.31 21.66
CA ILE A 240 5.58 4.18 21.35
C ILE A 240 4.80 4.02 22.65
N THR A 241 3.55 4.44 22.66
CA THR A 241 2.58 4.10 23.71
C THR A 241 1.53 3.14 23.13
N PHE A 242 1.06 2.21 23.93
CA PHE A 242 0.06 1.24 23.53
C PHE A 242 -1.03 1.07 24.59
N GLN A 243 -2.12 0.47 24.18
CA GLN A 243 -3.16 -0.08 25.05
C GLN A 243 -3.30 -1.57 24.75
N GLY A 244 -3.68 -2.34 25.78
CA GLY A 244 -3.83 -3.79 25.65
C GLY A 244 -2.96 -4.55 26.63
N ARG A 245 -3.11 -5.87 26.62
CA ARG A 245 -2.47 -6.80 27.56
C ARG A 245 -1.52 -7.80 26.90
N ARG A 246 -1.56 -7.91 25.59
CA ARG A 246 -0.74 -8.87 24.81
C ARG A 246 -0.06 -8.17 23.66
N LEU A 247 1.16 -8.62 23.37
CA LEU A 247 1.87 -8.26 22.14
C LEU A 247 1.80 -9.44 21.19
N THR A 248 1.29 -9.22 19.99
CA THR A 248 1.26 -10.21 18.93
C THR A 248 2.08 -9.75 17.73
N VAL A 249 2.63 -10.70 16.98
CA VAL A 249 3.48 -10.46 15.82
C VAL A 249 3.02 -11.29 14.64
N ASN A 250 3.08 -10.68 13.46
CA ASN A 250 2.95 -11.33 12.17
C ASN A 250 4.36 -11.51 11.59
N PHE A 251 4.80 -12.75 11.45
CA PHE A 251 6.19 -13.06 11.11
C PHE A 251 6.33 -14.37 10.32
N ALA A 252 7.47 -14.55 9.70
CA ALA A 252 7.88 -15.81 9.12
C ALA A 252 9.37 -16.04 9.38
N THR A 253 9.76 -17.28 9.65
CA THR A 253 11.16 -17.70 9.71
C THR A 253 11.41 -18.87 8.76
N SER A 254 12.68 -19.15 8.47
CA SER A 254 13.05 -20.48 7.99
C SER A 254 12.97 -21.51 9.14
N ALA A 255 13.20 -22.78 8.84
CA ALA A 255 13.24 -23.83 9.86
C ALA A 255 14.37 -23.63 10.89
N ALA A 256 15.44 -22.92 10.51
CA ALA A 256 16.57 -22.58 11.39
C ALA A 256 16.52 -21.11 11.87
N GLY A 257 15.51 -20.37 11.41
CA GLY A 257 15.33 -18.96 11.74
C GLY A 257 14.70 -18.78 13.11
N THR A 258 14.97 -17.64 13.73
CA THR A 258 14.45 -17.33 15.06
C THR A 258 14.15 -15.84 15.21
N MET A 259 13.26 -15.52 16.13
CA MET A 259 12.95 -14.17 16.56
C MET A 259 12.80 -14.12 18.08
N LYS A 260 13.32 -13.05 18.72
CA LYS A 260 13.07 -12.72 20.12
C LYS A 260 12.69 -11.25 20.25
N VAL A 261 11.85 -10.97 21.23
CA VAL A 261 11.34 -9.61 21.47
C VAL A 261 11.72 -9.16 22.88
N GLU A 262 12.26 -7.95 23.00
CA GLU A 262 12.55 -7.26 24.23
C GLU A 262 11.71 -5.97 24.31
N LEU A 263 11.19 -5.67 25.48
CA LEU A 263 10.58 -4.36 25.75
C LEU A 263 11.55 -3.51 26.56
N GLN A 264 11.77 -2.29 26.08
CA GLN A 264 12.69 -1.33 26.68
C GLN A 264 11.93 -0.10 27.18
N SER A 265 12.53 0.61 28.13
CA SER A 265 12.13 1.98 28.48
C SER A 265 12.24 2.92 27.27
N ALA A 266 11.70 4.13 27.37
CA ALA A 266 11.86 5.16 26.34
C ALA A 266 13.33 5.52 26.08
N THR A 267 14.22 5.32 27.06
CA THR A 267 15.67 5.58 26.96
C THR A 267 16.47 4.41 26.41
N GLY A 268 15.84 3.22 26.22
CA GLY A 268 16.47 2.06 25.62
C GLY A 268 16.94 0.99 26.63
N GLU A 269 16.66 1.16 27.93
CA GLU A 269 17.02 0.18 28.95
C GLU A 269 16.03 -0.99 28.96
N PRO A 270 16.47 -2.26 29.00
CA PRO A 270 15.58 -3.41 29.11
C PRO A 270 14.67 -3.32 30.35
N VAL A 271 13.39 -3.57 30.15
CA VAL A 271 12.44 -3.64 31.27
C VAL A 271 12.54 -5.01 31.91
N SER A 272 12.73 -5.06 33.24
CA SER A 272 12.82 -6.31 34.00
C SER A 272 11.65 -7.24 33.72
N GLY A 273 11.95 -8.52 33.40
CA GLY A 273 11.00 -9.54 33.00
C GLY A 273 10.55 -9.46 31.52
N PHE A 274 11.15 -8.58 30.71
CA PHE A 274 10.91 -8.44 29.27
C PHE A 274 12.19 -8.27 28.47
N SER A 275 13.35 -8.68 29.03
CA SER A 275 14.64 -8.63 28.34
C SER A 275 14.75 -9.74 27.29
N LEU A 276 15.79 -9.68 26.42
CA LEU A 276 16.07 -10.77 25.47
C LEU A 276 16.40 -12.10 26.18
N SER A 277 16.94 -12.07 27.41
CA SER A 277 17.21 -13.27 28.20
C SER A 277 15.92 -13.90 28.74
N ASP A 278 14.91 -13.09 29.04
CA ASP A 278 13.61 -13.56 29.48
C ASP A 278 12.72 -14.02 28.32
N ALA A 279 12.99 -13.52 27.08
CA ALA A 279 12.17 -13.75 25.92
C ALA A 279 12.18 -15.21 25.45
N ASP A 280 11.01 -15.79 25.32
CA ASP A 280 10.87 -17.09 24.68
C ASP A 280 11.18 -16.97 23.17
N GLU A 281 11.88 -17.96 22.65
CA GLU A 281 12.23 -17.99 21.24
C GLU A 281 10.96 -18.25 20.39
N THR A 282 10.82 -17.45 19.34
CA THR A 282 9.70 -17.56 18.40
C THR A 282 10.23 -17.99 17.04
N PHE A 283 9.64 -19.03 16.45
CA PHE A 283 9.91 -19.49 15.09
C PHE A 283 8.61 -19.99 14.44
N GLY A 284 8.61 -20.11 13.14
CA GLY A 284 7.45 -20.53 12.35
C GLY A 284 6.98 -19.46 11.37
N ASN A 285 5.71 -19.54 10.98
CA ASN A 285 5.08 -18.62 10.04
C ASN A 285 3.62 -18.40 10.45
N GLU A 286 3.36 -17.33 11.20
CA GLU A 286 2.06 -17.04 11.78
C GLU A 286 1.65 -15.57 11.59
N LEU A 287 0.35 -15.33 11.53
CA LEU A 287 -0.20 -13.99 11.38
C LEU A 287 -0.40 -13.27 12.72
N ASP A 288 -0.55 -14.01 13.84
CA ASP A 288 -0.98 -13.46 15.14
C ASP A 288 -0.37 -14.26 16.30
N ARG A 289 0.95 -14.45 16.31
CA ARG A 289 1.67 -15.12 17.40
C ARG A 289 1.76 -14.19 18.61
N THR A 290 1.23 -14.63 19.75
CA THR A 290 1.48 -13.93 21.01
C THR A 290 2.92 -14.17 21.48
N VAL A 291 3.62 -13.08 21.74
CA VAL A 291 4.99 -13.10 22.31
C VAL A 291 4.93 -13.38 23.81
N SER A 292 5.91 -14.13 24.32
CA SER A 292 6.02 -14.45 25.75
C SER A 292 7.45 -14.30 26.30
N TRP A 293 7.54 -14.16 27.61
CA TRP A 293 8.77 -14.04 28.38
C TRP A 293 8.67 -14.98 29.58
N GLY A 294 9.44 -16.07 29.57
CA GLY A 294 9.33 -17.14 30.57
C GLY A 294 7.91 -17.71 30.67
N GLY A 295 7.22 -17.83 29.55
CA GLY A 295 5.84 -18.28 29.45
C GLY A 295 4.76 -17.21 29.77
N SER A 296 5.13 -16.03 30.28
CA SER A 296 4.19 -14.93 30.55
C SER A 296 3.94 -14.09 29.30
N THR A 297 2.69 -13.74 29.02
CA THR A 297 2.30 -12.94 27.86
C THR A 297 1.73 -11.56 28.25
N ASP A 298 1.61 -11.26 29.56
CA ASP A 298 0.96 -10.04 30.04
C ASP A 298 1.90 -8.84 30.04
N VAL A 299 1.63 -7.89 29.15
CA VAL A 299 2.38 -6.63 29.04
C VAL A 299 1.61 -5.43 29.61
N SER A 300 0.46 -5.65 30.28
CA SER A 300 -0.47 -4.60 30.72
C SER A 300 0.17 -3.56 31.64
N ARG A 301 1.17 -3.96 32.46
CA ARG A 301 1.89 -3.03 33.35
C ARG A 301 2.68 -1.93 32.62
N LEU A 302 2.88 -2.09 31.31
CA LEU A 302 3.58 -1.13 30.45
C LEU A 302 2.61 -0.31 29.57
N ALA A 303 1.30 -0.62 29.62
CA ALA A 303 0.29 0.11 28.86
C ALA A 303 0.27 1.60 29.26
N ASN A 304 0.00 2.47 28.27
CA ASN A 304 -0.01 3.93 28.40
C ASN A 304 1.35 4.56 28.81
N ARG A 305 2.42 3.79 28.78
CA ARG A 305 3.79 4.27 29.05
C ARG A 305 4.59 4.26 27.76
N PRO A 306 5.48 5.23 27.51
CA PRO A 306 6.36 5.19 26.35
C PRO A 306 7.40 4.08 26.54
N ILE A 307 7.39 3.13 25.60
CA ILE A 307 8.34 2.01 25.52
C ILE A 307 8.95 1.91 24.13
N ARG A 308 10.05 1.20 24.01
CA ARG A 308 10.59 0.71 22.74
C ARG A 308 10.39 -0.80 22.65
N ILE A 309 10.21 -1.28 21.43
CA ILE A 309 10.24 -2.70 21.12
C ILE A 309 11.57 -2.95 20.39
N ARG A 310 12.39 -3.84 20.94
CA ARG A 310 13.58 -4.37 20.28
C ARG A 310 13.28 -5.79 19.83
N VAL A 311 13.51 -6.09 18.58
CA VAL A 311 13.31 -7.41 18.00
C VAL A 311 14.63 -7.87 17.40
N THR A 312 15.13 -9.00 17.83
CA THR A 312 16.25 -9.69 17.17
C THR A 312 15.68 -10.76 16.25
N LEU A 313 16.22 -10.82 15.03
CA LEU A 313 15.77 -11.74 13.98
C LEU A 313 16.98 -12.43 13.37
N ARG A 314 16.80 -13.69 13.01
CA ARG A 314 17.77 -14.46 12.23
C ARG A 314 17.01 -15.29 11.21
N ASP A 315 17.33 -15.10 9.92
CA ASP A 315 16.64 -15.74 8.78
C ASP A 315 15.12 -15.66 8.94
N ALA A 316 14.62 -14.43 9.09
CA ALA A 316 13.25 -14.13 9.47
C ALA A 316 12.76 -12.82 8.86
N ASP A 317 11.46 -12.72 8.69
CA ASP A 317 10.70 -11.55 8.30
C ASP A 317 9.69 -11.17 9.39
N LEU A 318 9.66 -9.92 9.81
CA LEU A 318 8.63 -9.35 10.67
C LEU A 318 7.75 -8.40 9.84
N TYR A 319 6.46 -8.71 9.73
CA TYR A 319 5.50 -7.96 8.91
C TYR A 319 4.70 -6.95 9.71
N ALA A 320 4.18 -7.34 10.86
CA ALA A 320 3.35 -6.46 11.67
C ALA A 320 3.48 -6.76 13.18
N ILE A 321 3.18 -5.73 13.97
CA ILE A 321 3.14 -5.78 15.44
C ILE A 321 1.79 -5.21 15.87
N LYS A 322 1.15 -5.87 16.85
CA LYS A 322 -0.14 -5.44 17.38
C LYS A 322 -0.18 -5.64 18.90
N PHE A 323 -0.75 -4.68 19.58
CA PHE A 323 -1.17 -4.83 20.99
C PHE A 323 -2.69 -5.02 21.08
N SER A 324 -3.15 -5.90 21.93
CA SER A 324 -4.57 -6.24 22.15
C SER A 324 -4.90 -6.49 23.61
#